data_ee1639dfe695fd250a0f8c15f5fa970d
#
_entry.id   ee1639dfe695fd250a0f8c15f5fa970d
#
_cell.length_a   1.000
_cell.length_b   1.000
_cell.length_c   1.000
_cell.angle_alpha   90.00
_cell.angle_beta   90.00
_cell.angle_gamma   90.00
#
_symmetry.space_group_name_H-M   'P 1'
#
loop_
_entity.id
_entity.type
_entity.pdbx_description
1 polymer ?
#
loop_
_entity_poly.entity_id
_entity_poly.type
_entity_poly.pdbx_seq_one_letter_code
_entity_poly.pdbx_strand_id
1 'polypeptide(L)'
;MKNEIELRLQGSLLSDWCAQKLAQSEHFVYQRGFDSTHRIIRFSTQTLDSLFTLPGTQSGHWKNGRAAMYEIRNATENITLSCIACPTGLNQHERARMQRLADACGAALQNGVYQLAHWNLSDGNANINQAIEELNQVFDFELSYFETELAAWKNNPDRRVRPFPHSEQELVHNTDLPDEFYIEGAQKQILSNRYERNPKARARCIAAHGSACAVCGFDFGLAFGEEFSGKIEVHHKNPISEIGESYVIDPVNDLVPVCPNCHMMLHSKPGGVYTVEELREMLAKAAKSYI
;
A
#
# COMPACT_ATOMS: atom_id res chain seq x y z
N MET A 1 8.70 -25.77 -10.20
CA MET A 1 8.03 -26.30 -8.97
C MET A 1 9.08 -26.54 -7.91
N LYS A 2 8.89 -25.96 -6.74
CA LYS A 2 9.77 -26.14 -5.57
C LYS A 2 9.71 -27.59 -5.08
N ASN A 3 10.86 -28.15 -4.70
CA ASN A 3 10.89 -29.47 -4.10
C ASN A 3 10.57 -29.41 -2.58
N GLU A 4 10.41 -30.58 -1.92
CA GLU A 4 10.04 -30.66 -0.51
C GLU A 4 11.11 -30.06 0.43
N ILE A 5 12.39 -30.09 0.05
CA ILE A 5 13.49 -29.53 0.84
C ILE A 5 13.39 -27.99 0.80
N GLU A 6 13.16 -27.42 -0.38
CA GLU A 6 12.96 -25.98 -0.54
C GLU A 6 11.75 -25.49 0.24
N LEU A 7 10.63 -26.21 0.20
CA LEU A 7 9.43 -25.86 0.97
C LEU A 7 9.67 -25.90 2.50
N ARG A 8 10.46 -26.87 2.99
CA ARG A 8 10.82 -26.94 4.41
C ARG A 8 11.72 -25.78 4.84
N LEU A 9 12.70 -25.44 4.01
CA LEU A 9 13.60 -24.31 4.27
C LEU A 9 12.83 -22.98 4.29
N GLN A 10 11.99 -22.74 3.29
CA GLN A 10 11.13 -21.55 3.22
C GLN A 10 10.16 -21.50 4.39
N GLY A 11 9.53 -22.59 4.75
CA GLY A 11 8.63 -22.65 5.90
C GLY A 11 9.32 -22.36 7.24
N SER A 12 10.60 -22.73 7.39
CA SER A 12 11.40 -22.35 8.54
C SER A 12 11.64 -20.85 8.58
N LEU A 13 12.05 -20.24 7.46
CA LEU A 13 12.30 -18.79 7.34
C LEU A 13 11.03 -17.98 7.61
N LEU A 14 9.89 -18.40 7.07
CA LEU A 14 8.58 -17.79 7.35
C LEU A 14 8.19 -17.90 8.82
N SER A 15 8.43 -19.04 9.45
CA SER A 15 8.16 -19.23 10.88
C SER A 15 9.04 -18.35 11.77
N ASP A 16 10.31 -18.18 11.40
CA ASP A 16 11.25 -17.29 12.11
C ASP A 16 10.84 -15.82 11.94
N TRP A 17 10.48 -15.41 10.73
CA TRP A 17 9.94 -14.10 10.45
C TRP A 17 8.66 -13.83 11.26
N CYS A 18 7.69 -14.77 11.25
CA CYS A 18 6.46 -14.64 12.03
C CYS A 18 6.76 -14.50 13.54
N ALA A 19 7.67 -15.29 14.08
CA ALA A 19 8.03 -15.20 15.48
C ALA A 19 8.60 -13.83 15.85
N GLN A 20 9.41 -13.23 14.96
CA GLN A 20 9.99 -11.89 15.17
C GLN A 20 8.96 -10.77 14.97
N LYS A 21 8.22 -10.79 13.85
CA LYS A 21 7.24 -9.74 13.50
C LYS A 21 6.08 -9.70 14.50
N LEU A 22 5.52 -10.86 14.86
CA LEU A 22 4.35 -10.93 15.72
C LEU A 22 4.68 -10.68 17.19
N ALA A 23 5.93 -10.92 17.63
CA ALA A 23 6.38 -10.55 18.97
C ALA A 23 6.52 -9.04 19.21
N GLN A 24 6.51 -8.22 18.14
CA GLN A 24 6.63 -6.76 18.25
C GLN A 24 5.38 -6.07 18.80
N SER A 25 4.25 -6.77 18.85
CA SER A 25 2.98 -6.22 19.35
C SER A 25 2.18 -7.27 20.11
N GLU A 26 1.66 -6.90 21.28
CA GLU A 26 0.74 -7.75 22.06
C GLU A 26 -0.62 -7.99 21.35
N HIS A 27 -0.88 -7.24 20.28
CA HIS A 27 -2.08 -7.43 19.46
C HIS A 27 -2.12 -8.80 18.80
N PHE A 28 -0.97 -9.38 18.44
CA PHE A 28 -0.86 -10.67 17.78
C PHE A 28 -0.76 -11.82 18.79
N VAL A 29 -1.39 -12.93 18.43
CA VAL A 29 -1.33 -14.19 19.18
C VAL A 29 -0.73 -15.26 18.29
N TYR A 30 0.54 -15.60 18.55
CA TYR A 30 1.29 -16.60 17.80
C TYR A 30 2.04 -17.54 18.74
N GLN A 31 1.97 -18.83 18.46
CA GLN A 31 2.76 -19.83 19.12
C GLN A 31 3.39 -20.75 18.08
N ARG A 32 4.72 -20.73 18.01
CA ARG A 32 5.48 -21.56 17.08
C ARG A 32 5.17 -23.05 17.26
N GLY A 33 4.88 -23.73 16.13
CA GLY A 33 4.58 -25.17 16.12
C GLY A 33 3.17 -25.56 16.53
N PHE A 34 2.35 -24.59 16.99
CA PHE A 34 0.97 -24.85 17.34
C PHE A 34 0.06 -24.57 16.14
N ASP A 35 -0.67 -25.59 15.67
CA ASP A 35 -1.46 -25.54 14.43
C ASP A 35 -0.69 -25.08 13.18
N SER A 36 0.64 -25.22 13.20
CA SER A 36 1.54 -24.78 12.15
C SER A 36 2.47 -25.89 11.68
N THR A 37 2.76 -25.90 10.40
CA THR A 37 3.71 -26.79 9.73
C THR A 37 4.65 -25.98 8.83
N HIS A 38 5.62 -26.61 8.17
CA HIS A 38 6.44 -25.92 7.16
C HIS A 38 5.64 -25.42 5.94
N ARG A 39 4.42 -25.91 5.75
CA ARG A 39 3.52 -25.48 4.66
C ARG A 39 2.44 -24.51 5.10
N ILE A 40 2.16 -24.44 6.38
CA ILE A 40 1.06 -23.65 6.93
C ILE A 40 1.51 -23.04 8.24
N ILE A 41 1.46 -21.72 8.35
CA ILE A 41 1.74 -20.98 9.57
C ILE A 41 0.48 -20.20 9.96
N ARG A 42 0.04 -20.35 11.20
CA ARG A 42 -1.19 -19.74 11.71
C ARG A 42 -0.92 -18.83 12.88
N PHE A 43 -1.65 -17.73 12.92
CA PHE A 43 -1.69 -16.78 14.03
C PHE A 43 -3.09 -16.17 14.15
N SER A 44 -3.35 -15.49 15.25
CA SER A 44 -4.57 -14.74 15.48
C SER A 44 -4.25 -13.32 15.94
N THR A 45 -5.28 -12.49 16.11
CA THR A 45 -5.20 -11.16 16.67
C THR A 45 -6.21 -11.00 17.81
N GLN A 46 -6.00 -10.01 18.67
CA GLN A 46 -6.98 -9.69 19.70
C GLN A 46 -8.33 -9.26 19.09
N THR A 47 -8.32 -8.54 17.97
CA THR A 47 -9.54 -8.19 17.24
C THR A 47 -10.28 -9.44 16.80
N LEU A 48 -9.60 -10.33 16.08
CA LEU A 48 -10.21 -11.53 15.53
C LEU A 48 -10.74 -12.47 16.63
N ASP A 49 -9.96 -12.67 17.70
CA ASP A 49 -10.39 -13.45 18.86
C ASP A 49 -11.63 -12.81 19.55
N SER A 50 -11.75 -11.50 19.53
CA SER A 50 -12.88 -10.77 20.15
C SER A 50 -14.18 -10.80 19.35
N LEU A 51 -14.14 -11.24 18.08
CA LEU A 51 -15.34 -11.33 17.22
C LEU A 51 -16.23 -12.51 17.62
N PHE A 52 -15.62 -13.58 18.16
CA PHE A 52 -16.33 -14.77 18.56
C PHE A 52 -15.99 -15.11 20.00
N THR A 53 -16.97 -15.65 20.73
CA THR A 53 -16.70 -16.26 22.03
C THR A 53 -15.78 -17.46 21.77
N LEU A 54 -14.61 -17.48 22.40
CA LEU A 54 -13.75 -18.66 22.30
C LEU A 54 -14.50 -19.84 22.93
N PRO A 55 -14.76 -20.93 22.20
CA PRO A 55 -15.36 -22.10 22.81
C PRO A 55 -14.42 -22.57 23.93
N GLY A 56 -14.87 -22.51 25.15
CA GLY A 56 -14.15 -23.10 26.26
C GLY A 56 -14.02 -24.60 26.00
N THR A 57 -12.85 -25.04 25.60
CA THR A 57 -12.46 -26.43 25.37
C THR A 57 -12.89 -27.08 24.04
N GLN A 58 -11.96 -27.23 23.11
CA GLN A 58 -11.76 -28.36 22.22
C GLN A 58 -12.75 -28.70 21.09
N SER A 59 -13.75 -27.93 20.81
CA SER A 59 -14.67 -28.24 19.71
C SER A 59 -14.47 -27.42 18.42
N GLY A 60 -13.50 -26.53 18.39
CA GLY A 60 -13.18 -25.78 17.19
C GLY A 60 -12.48 -26.63 16.11
N HIS A 61 -12.51 -26.17 14.86
CA HIS A 61 -11.80 -26.81 13.75
C HIS A 61 -10.28 -26.89 14.01
N TRP A 62 -9.75 -25.95 14.79
CA TRP A 62 -8.34 -25.90 15.17
C TRP A 62 -8.15 -26.31 16.64
N LYS A 63 -7.01 -26.94 16.94
CA LYS A 63 -6.68 -27.45 18.28
C LYS A 63 -6.70 -26.43 19.40
N ASN A 64 -6.52 -25.13 19.03
CA ASN A 64 -6.59 -24.01 19.97
C ASN A 64 -8.03 -23.52 20.24
N GLY A 65 -9.04 -24.15 19.65
CA GLY A 65 -10.45 -23.81 19.82
C GLY A 65 -10.91 -22.52 19.13
N ARG A 66 -10.07 -21.86 18.32
CA ARG A 66 -10.43 -20.63 17.63
C ARG A 66 -11.42 -20.86 16.50
N ALA A 67 -12.27 -19.87 16.26
CA ALA A 67 -13.24 -19.87 15.18
C ALA A 67 -12.72 -19.16 13.91
N ALA A 68 -11.73 -18.28 14.05
CA ALA A 68 -11.09 -17.59 12.95
C ALA A 68 -9.58 -17.40 13.20
N MET A 69 -8.79 -17.39 12.15
CA MET A 69 -7.32 -17.24 12.20
C MET A 69 -6.78 -16.67 10.90
N TYR A 70 -5.59 -16.11 10.97
CA TYR A 70 -4.75 -15.85 9.80
C TYR A 70 -3.92 -17.10 9.48
N GLU A 71 -3.79 -17.39 8.21
CA GLU A 71 -3.02 -18.53 7.69
C GLU A 71 -2.08 -18.07 6.57
N ILE A 72 -0.77 -18.20 6.78
CA ILE A 72 0.23 -18.12 5.71
C ILE A 72 0.39 -19.52 5.14
N ARG A 73 0.13 -19.68 3.86
CA ARG A 73 0.28 -20.94 3.14
C ARG A 73 1.51 -20.88 2.24
N ASN A 74 2.48 -21.76 2.52
CA ASN A 74 3.69 -21.96 1.74
C ASN A 74 3.46 -23.14 0.77
N ALA A 75 3.06 -22.82 -0.45
CA ALA A 75 2.81 -23.82 -1.50
C ALA A 75 3.94 -23.85 -2.56
N THR A 76 3.89 -24.84 -3.44
CA THR A 76 4.88 -25.02 -4.51
C THR A 76 4.92 -23.89 -5.50
N GLU A 77 3.77 -23.28 -5.76
CA GLU A 77 3.61 -22.26 -6.79
C GLU A 77 3.53 -20.83 -6.23
N ASN A 78 3.03 -20.67 -5.00
CA ASN A 78 2.84 -19.36 -4.39
C ASN A 78 2.93 -19.40 -2.87
N ILE A 79 3.11 -18.22 -2.27
CA ILE A 79 2.89 -17.97 -0.85
C ILE A 79 1.69 -17.04 -0.75
N THR A 80 0.76 -17.39 0.15
CA THR A 80 -0.46 -16.61 0.35
C THR A 80 -0.68 -16.34 1.83
N LEU A 81 -1.31 -15.21 2.15
CA LEU A 81 -1.88 -14.93 3.46
C LEU A 81 -3.41 -14.90 3.31
N SER A 82 -4.12 -15.53 4.22
CA SER A 82 -5.59 -15.49 4.25
C SER A 82 -6.09 -15.28 5.66
N CYS A 83 -7.19 -14.56 5.82
CA CYS A 83 -8.01 -14.61 7.02
C CYS A 83 -9.11 -15.64 6.79
N ILE A 84 -9.14 -16.69 7.59
CA ILE A 84 -10.07 -17.80 7.46
C ILE A 84 -10.92 -17.99 8.72
N ALA A 85 -12.18 -18.35 8.54
CA ALA A 85 -13.11 -18.59 9.63
C ALA A 85 -13.87 -19.91 9.42
N CYS A 86 -14.03 -20.69 10.48
CA CYS A 86 -14.66 -22.00 10.44
C CYS A 86 -15.90 -22.06 11.34
N PRO A 87 -17.09 -22.39 10.80
CA PRO A 87 -18.31 -22.50 11.59
C PRO A 87 -18.39 -23.77 12.43
N THR A 88 -17.45 -24.71 12.27
CA THR A 88 -17.46 -25.99 13.00
C THR A 88 -17.21 -25.76 14.49
N GLY A 89 -18.02 -26.41 15.34
CA GLY A 89 -17.91 -26.27 16.79
C GLY A 89 -18.59 -25.04 17.39
N LEU A 90 -19.10 -24.12 16.57
CA LEU A 90 -19.85 -22.96 17.01
C LEU A 90 -21.31 -23.33 17.32
N ASN A 91 -21.90 -22.64 18.32
CA ASN A 91 -23.34 -22.70 18.57
C ASN A 91 -24.13 -21.98 17.46
N GLN A 92 -25.45 -22.07 17.48
CA GLN A 92 -26.30 -21.50 16.44
C GLN A 92 -26.15 -19.98 16.33
N HIS A 93 -25.99 -19.28 17.44
CA HIS A 93 -25.86 -17.81 17.49
C HIS A 93 -24.53 -17.33 16.90
N GLU A 94 -23.46 -18.02 17.27
CA GLU A 94 -22.11 -17.75 16.75
C GLU A 94 -22.00 -18.09 15.26
N ARG A 95 -22.63 -19.17 14.79
CA ARG A 95 -22.71 -19.50 13.36
C ARG A 95 -23.46 -18.42 12.57
N ALA A 96 -24.59 -17.92 13.10
CA ALA A 96 -25.33 -16.84 12.45
C ALA A 96 -24.51 -15.54 12.39
N ARG A 97 -23.74 -15.25 13.47
CA ARG A 97 -22.82 -14.10 13.49
C ARG A 97 -21.68 -14.27 12.47
N MET A 98 -21.08 -15.46 12.40
CA MET A 98 -20.03 -15.76 11.43
C MET A 98 -20.55 -15.66 9.99
N GLN A 99 -21.76 -16.14 9.72
CA GLN A 99 -22.39 -15.99 8.40
C GLN A 99 -22.53 -14.51 8.02
N ARG A 100 -23.04 -13.67 8.95
CA ARG A 100 -23.13 -12.22 8.69
C ARG A 100 -21.79 -11.57 8.44
N LEU A 101 -20.73 -11.97 9.16
CA LEU A 101 -19.36 -11.51 8.88
C LEU A 101 -18.89 -11.94 7.50
N ALA A 102 -19.10 -13.20 7.15
CA ALA A 102 -18.75 -13.74 5.83
C ALA A 102 -19.47 -12.96 4.71
N ASP A 103 -20.77 -12.73 4.86
CA ASP A 103 -21.58 -11.94 3.91
C ASP A 103 -21.06 -10.49 3.80
N ALA A 104 -20.68 -9.89 4.94
CA ALA A 104 -20.10 -8.54 4.98
C ALA A 104 -18.74 -8.46 4.25
N CYS A 105 -17.95 -9.53 4.29
CA CYS A 105 -16.68 -9.66 3.55
C CYS A 105 -16.86 -10.15 2.10
N GLY A 106 -18.08 -10.52 1.68
CA GLY A 106 -18.33 -11.16 0.38
C GLY A 106 -17.78 -12.58 0.28
N ALA A 107 -17.57 -13.27 1.41
CA ALA A 107 -16.96 -14.57 1.49
C ALA A 107 -17.97 -15.71 1.38
N ALA A 108 -17.69 -16.71 0.53
CA ALA A 108 -18.48 -17.93 0.42
C ALA A 108 -17.86 -19.07 1.25
N LEU A 109 -18.71 -19.98 1.76
CA LEU A 109 -18.26 -21.18 2.44
C LEU A 109 -17.66 -22.18 1.43
N GLN A 110 -16.38 -22.49 1.55
CA GLN A 110 -15.68 -23.44 0.69
C GLN A 110 -14.88 -24.42 1.57
N ASN A 111 -15.00 -25.71 1.32
CA ASN A 111 -14.31 -26.75 2.07
C ASN A 111 -14.44 -26.62 3.61
N GLY A 112 -15.60 -26.15 4.08
CA GLY A 112 -15.89 -25.98 5.51
C GLY A 112 -15.33 -24.72 6.17
N VAL A 113 -14.75 -23.78 5.40
CA VAL A 113 -14.24 -22.51 5.89
C VAL A 113 -14.71 -21.33 5.03
N TYR A 114 -14.83 -20.16 5.64
CA TYR A 114 -14.96 -18.88 4.95
C TYR A 114 -13.59 -18.25 4.80
N GLN A 115 -13.24 -17.78 3.60
CA GLN A 115 -12.05 -16.96 3.36
C GLN A 115 -12.45 -15.50 3.42
N LEU A 116 -12.30 -14.86 4.59
CA LEU A 116 -12.73 -13.49 4.86
C LEU A 116 -11.88 -12.45 4.14
N ALA A 117 -10.59 -12.73 3.97
CA ALA A 117 -9.64 -11.94 3.19
C ALA A 117 -8.55 -12.85 2.61
N HIS A 118 -7.90 -12.39 1.54
CA HIS A 118 -6.86 -13.14 0.85
C HIS A 118 -5.84 -12.21 0.18
N TRP A 119 -4.56 -12.52 0.35
CA TRP A 119 -3.43 -11.82 -0.26
C TRP A 119 -2.51 -12.82 -0.96
N ASN A 120 -2.25 -12.60 -2.23
CA ASN A 120 -1.21 -13.30 -2.96
C ASN A 120 0.11 -12.55 -2.77
N LEU A 121 1.12 -13.22 -2.20
CA LEU A 121 2.38 -12.60 -1.81
C LEU A 121 3.51 -12.82 -2.81
N SER A 122 3.34 -13.72 -3.76
CA SER A 122 4.30 -13.95 -4.85
C SER A 122 3.75 -14.93 -5.86
N ASP A 123 4.04 -14.74 -7.12
CA ASP A 123 3.89 -15.78 -8.14
C ASP A 123 5.05 -16.78 -8.04
N GLY A 124 4.81 -17.97 -8.53
CA GLY A 124 5.54 -19.21 -8.28
C GLY A 124 7.05 -19.25 -8.49
N ASN A 125 7.67 -18.15 -8.94
CA ASN A 125 9.12 -18.00 -9.11
C ASN A 125 9.76 -17.06 -8.09
N ALA A 126 8.99 -16.44 -7.20
CA ALA A 126 9.51 -15.45 -6.27
C ALA A 126 10.42 -16.06 -5.20
N ASN A 127 11.53 -15.38 -4.96
CA ASN A 127 12.43 -15.62 -3.85
C ASN A 127 11.70 -15.41 -2.52
N ILE A 128 11.99 -16.23 -1.51
CA ILE A 128 11.43 -16.11 -0.15
C ILE A 128 11.63 -14.71 0.44
N ASN A 129 12.72 -14.02 0.13
CA ASN A 129 12.98 -12.68 0.60
C ASN A 129 11.96 -11.67 0.04
N GLN A 130 11.56 -11.81 -1.22
CA GLN A 130 10.51 -11.00 -1.82
C GLN A 130 9.16 -11.25 -1.14
N ALA A 131 8.80 -12.51 -0.89
CA ALA A 131 7.57 -12.84 -0.18
C ALA A 131 7.55 -12.28 1.26
N ILE A 132 8.69 -12.26 1.95
CA ILE A 132 8.82 -11.64 3.28
C ILE A 132 8.67 -10.11 3.19
N GLU A 133 9.19 -9.48 2.15
CA GLU A 133 9.02 -8.03 1.93
C GLU A 133 7.56 -7.67 1.67
N GLU A 134 6.88 -8.43 0.82
CA GLU A 134 5.44 -8.28 0.57
C GLU A 134 4.61 -8.54 1.83
N LEU A 135 4.96 -9.57 2.63
CA LEU A 135 4.34 -9.81 3.94
C LEU A 135 4.49 -8.60 4.88
N ASN A 136 5.66 -7.96 4.94
CA ASN A 136 5.83 -6.76 5.75
C ASN A 136 4.89 -5.64 5.29
N GLN A 137 4.76 -5.41 3.98
CA GLN A 137 3.84 -4.41 3.44
C GLN A 137 2.37 -4.73 3.79
N VAL A 138 1.96 -5.99 3.60
CA VAL A 138 0.60 -6.42 3.96
C VAL A 138 0.35 -6.24 5.45
N PHE A 139 1.30 -6.61 6.33
CA PHE A 139 1.14 -6.46 7.78
C PHE A 139 1.09 -5.00 8.23
N ASP A 140 1.91 -4.15 7.63
CA ASP A 140 2.02 -2.75 8.05
C ASP A 140 0.80 -1.92 7.58
N PHE A 141 0.11 -2.34 6.50
CA PHE A 141 -0.99 -1.57 5.91
C PHE A 141 -2.29 -2.36 5.77
N GLU A 142 -2.31 -3.37 4.92
CA GLU A 142 -3.56 -4.00 4.48
C GLU A 142 -4.21 -4.81 5.60
N LEU A 143 -3.40 -5.55 6.37
CA LEU A 143 -3.89 -6.32 7.51
C LEU A 143 -4.37 -5.37 8.62
N SER A 144 -3.64 -4.32 8.92
CA SER A 144 -4.02 -3.31 9.91
C SER A 144 -5.33 -2.63 9.53
N TYR A 145 -5.50 -2.28 8.25
CA TYR A 145 -6.76 -1.75 7.72
C TYR A 145 -7.91 -2.77 7.87
N PHE A 146 -7.68 -4.02 7.47
CA PHE A 146 -8.68 -5.09 7.57
C PHE A 146 -9.10 -5.34 9.03
N GLU A 147 -8.16 -5.34 9.97
CA GLU A 147 -8.43 -5.45 11.41
C GLU A 147 -9.30 -4.29 11.92
N THR A 148 -9.08 -3.08 11.41
CA THR A 148 -9.91 -1.92 11.72
C THR A 148 -11.33 -2.07 11.19
N GLU A 149 -11.48 -2.55 9.96
CA GLU A 149 -12.79 -2.84 9.37
C GLU A 149 -13.52 -3.94 10.15
N LEU A 150 -12.81 -4.97 10.63
CA LEU A 150 -13.38 -6.01 11.50
C LEU A 150 -13.84 -5.45 12.85
N ALA A 151 -13.04 -4.57 13.46
CA ALA A 151 -13.41 -3.90 14.72
C ALA A 151 -14.63 -3.00 14.54
N ALA A 152 -14.69 -2.26 13.46
CA ALA A 152 -15.83 -1.44 13.10
C ALA A 152 -17.09 -2.28 12.80
N TRP A 153 -16.95 -3.41 12.10
CA TRP A 153 -18.04 -4.36 11.89
C TRP A 153 -18.53 -4.96 13.22
N LYS A 154 -17.64 -5.26 14.17
CA LYS A 154 -18.02 -5.75 15.50
C LYS A 154 -19.00 -4.82 16.21
N ASN A 155 -18.79 -3.51 16.05
CA ASN A 155 -19.64 -2.48 16.65
C ASN A 155 -20.93 -2.19 15.84
N ASN A 156 -20.91 -2.44 14.53
CA ASN A 156 -22.03 -2.29 13.62
C ASN A 156 -22.08 -3.45 12.61
N PRO A 157 -22.72 -4.59 12.97
CA PRO A 157 -22.71 -5.81 12.14
C PRO A 157 -23.52 -5.71 10.82
N ASP A 158 -24.20 -4.62 10.56
CA ASP A 158 -24.95 -4.40 9.32
C ASP A 158 -24.11 -3.71 8.24
N ARG A 159 -22.90 -3.25 8.59
CA ARG A 159 -21.98 -2.64 7.63
C ARG A 159 -21.21 -3.71 6.83
N ARG A 160 -20.76 -3.33 5.64
CA ARG A 160 -19.79 -4.15 4.89
C ARG A 160 -18.38 -3.98 5.45
N VAL A 161 -17.59 -5.06 5.41
CA VAL A 161 -16.15 -5.02 5.59
C VAL A 161 -15.54 -4.68 4.24
N ARG A 162 -14.82 -3.57 4.17
CA ARG A 162 -14.30 -3.06 2.89
C ARG A 162 -12.92 -3.65 2.59
N PRO A 163 -12.59 -3.94 1.32
CA PRO A 163 -11.23 -4.29 0.94
C PRO A 163 -10.29 -3.09 1.12
N PHE A 164 -9.02 -3.36 1.26
CA PHE A 164 -7.99 -2.31 1.25
C PHE A 164 -8.00 -1.60 -0.12
N PRO A 165 -8.04 -0.26 -0.14
CA PRO A 165 -8.04 0.49 -1.39
C PRO A 165 -6.65 0.42 -2.05
N HIS A 166 -6.56 -0.13 -3.26
CA HIS A 166 -5.30 -0.29 -4.00
C HIS A 166 -4.98 0.88 -4.94
N SER A 167 -5.88 1.86 -5.09
CA SER A 167 -5.70 3.04 -5.92
C SER A 167 -6.08 4.33 -5.20
N GLU A 168 -5.41 5.44 -5.56
CA GLU A 168 -5.77 6.78 -5.06
C GLU A 168 -7.22 7.17 -5.45
N GLN A 169 -7.71 6.69 -6.58
CA GLN A 169 -9.08 6.93 -7.04
C GLN A 169 -10.12 6.23 -6.15
N GLU A 170 -9.82 5.04 -5.64
CA GLU A 170 -10.66 4.35 -4.67
C GLU A 170 -10.69 5.05 -3.32
N LEU A 171 -9.57 5.67 -2.91
CA LEU A 171 -9.48 6.48 -1.69
C LEU A 171 -10.34 7.76 -1.80
N VAL A 172 -10.32 8.45 -2.95
CA VAL A 172 -11.05 9.73 -3.16
C VAL A 172 -12.56 9.51 -3.24
N HIS A 173 -13.03 8.38 -3.78
CA HIS A 173 -14.47 8.08 -3.87
C HIS A 173 -15.05 7.45 -2.61
N ASN A 174 -14.23 7.11 -1.62
CA ASN A 174 -14.68 6.51 -0.38
C ASN A 174 -14.96 7.57 0.70
N THR A 175 -15.97 8.43 0.44
CA THR A 175 -16.41 9.52 1.35
C THR A 175 -16.95 9.04 2.70
N ASP A 176 -17.08 7.72 2.88
CA ASP A 176 -17.56 7.10 4.13
C ASP A 176 -16.43 6.49 4.96
N LEU A 177 -15.15 6.85 4.72
CA LEU A 177 -14.09 6.52 5.68
C LEU A 177 -14.41 7.24 6.99
N PRO A 178 -14.32 6.56 8.15
CA PRO A 178 -14.44 7.25 9.42
C PRO A 178 -13.44 8.41 9.47
N ASP A 179 -13.85 9.58 9.94
CA ASP A 179 -13.07 10.83 10.00
C ASP A 179 -11.71 10.71 10.73
N GLU A 180 -11.36 9.52 11.26
CA GLU A 180 -10.21 9.28 12.15
C GLU A 180 -9.09 8.46 11.53
N PHE A 181 -9.14 8.05 10.24
CA PHE A 181 -8.13 7.18 9.65
C PHE A 181 -7.39 7.83 8.48
N TYR A 182 -6.35 8.56 8.81
CA TYR A 182 -5.31 8.96 7.86
C TYR A 182 -4.06 8.11 8.15
N ILE A 183 -3.78 7.11 7.31
CA ILE A 183 -2.56 6.28 7.45
C ILE A 183 -1.43 7.00 6.73
N GLU A 184 -0.53 7.62 7.48
CA GLU A 184 0.69 8.23 6.99
C GLU A 184 1.93 7.49 7.51
N GLY A 185 3.08 7.65 6.85
CA GLY A 185 4.39 7.21 7.37
C GLY A 185 4.93 5.90 6.85
N ALA A 186 4.29 5.27 5.88
CA ALA A 186 4.84 4.10 5.22
C ALA A 186 6.03 4.43 4.32
N GLN A 187 7.16 3.78 4.54
CA GLN A 187 8.24 3.73 3.54
C GLN A 187 7.79 2.86 2.36
N LYS A 188 7.31 3.52 1.31
CA LYS A 188 7.05 2.86 0.03
C LYS A 188 8.34 2.89 -0.79
N GLN A 189 9.01 1.75 -0.95
CA GLN A 189 10.03 1.61 -1.98
C GLN A 189 9.30 1.59 -3.33
N ILE A 190 9.27 2.72 -3.99
CA ILE A 190 8.79 2.79 -5.37
C ILE A 190 9.98 2.45 -6.25
N LEU A 191 9.94 1.34 -6.96
CA LEU A 191 10.75 1.12 -8.17
C LEU A 191 10.26 2.13 -9.22
N SER A 192 10.67 3.39 -9.10
CA SER A 192 10.46 4.37 -10.16
C SER A 192 11.62 4.23 -11.13
N ASN A 193 11.33 4.11 -12.41
CA ASN A 193 12.31 4.32 -13.46
C ASN A 193 12.80 5.77 -13.34
N ARG A 194 13.85 5.98 -12.58
CA ARG A 194 14.51 7.28 -12.46
C ARG A 194 15.40 7.45 -13.69
N TYR A 195 14.95 8.27 -14.62
CA TYR A 195 15.82 8.77 -15.67
C TYR A 195 16.97 9.55 -15.01
N GLU A 196 18.20 9.24 -15.44
CA GLU A 196 19.40 9.92 -14.94
C GLU A 196 19.31 11.42 -15.32
N ARG A 197 19.35 12.30 -14.32
CA ARG A 197 19.31 13.75 -14.51
C ARG A 197 20.71 14.32 -14.32
N ASN A 198 21.23 15.02 -15.32
CA ASN A 198 22.56 15.61 -15.27
C ASN A 198 22.57 16.90 -14.43
N PRO A 199 23.26 16.92 -13.25
CA PRO A 199 23.32 18.10 -12.40
C PRO A 199 23.94 19.33 -13.05
N LYS A 200 24.86 19.12 -14.03
CA LYS A 200 25.51 20.20 -14.77
C LYS A 200 24.53 20.86 -15.75
N ALA A 201 23.64 20.07 -16.36
CA ALA A 201 22.58 20.61 -17.23
C ALA A 201 21.61 21.51 -16.41
N ARG A 202 21.20 21.08 -15.22
CA ARG A 202 20.42 21.89 -14.29
C ARG A 202 21.12 23.20 -13.94
N ALA A 203 22.39 23.16 -13.57
CA ALA A 203 23.15 24.35 -13.21
C ALA A 203 23.27 25.34 -14.39
N ARG A 204 23.48 24.83 -15.62
CA ARG A 204 23.54 25.67 -16.83
C ARG A 204 22.17 26.29 -17.18
N CYS A 205 21.08 25.56 -17.01
CA CYS A 205 19.73 26.09 -17.17
C CYS A 205 19.50 27.29 -16.23
N ILE A 206 19.79 27.11 -14.93
CA ILE A 206 19.62 28.20 -13.94
C ILE A 206 20.55 29.36 -14.22
N ALA A 207 21.79 29.11 -14.63
CA ALA A 207 22.73 30.17 -14.99
C ALA A 207 22.25 30.98 -16.20
N ALA A 208 21.56 30.34 -17.16
CA ALA A 208 21.04 31.03 -18.36
C ALA A 208 19.71 31.77 -18.13
N HIS A 209 18.81 31.17 -17.33
CA HIS A 209 17.42 31.65 -17.18
C HIS A 209 17.13 32.31 -15.82
N GLY A 210 18.06 32.25 -14.86
CA GLY A 210 17.82 32.68 -13.48
C GLY A 210 17.07 31.64 -12.66
N SER A 211 16.69 32.02 -11.41
CA SER A 211 15.98 31.17 -10.44
C SER A 211 14.50 31.51 -10.28
N ALA A 212 14.00 32.47 -11.05
CA ALA A 212 12.57 32.77 -11.05
C ALA A 212 11.78 31.78 -11.88
N CYS A 213 10.60 31.41 -11.40
CA CYS A 213 9.70 30.50 -12.11
C CYS A 213 9.27 31.07 -13.45
N ALA A 214 9.53 30.33 -14.53
CA ALA A 214 9.18 30.77 -15.87
C ALA A 214 7.65 30.94 -16.10
N VAL A 215 6.82 30.28 -15.29
CA VAL A 215 5.35 30.36 -15.38
C VAL A 215 4.82 31.57 -14.58
N CYS A 216 5.07 31.61 -13.27
CA CYS A 216 4.43 32.57 -12.35
C CYS A 216 5.38 33.65 -11.83
N GLY A 217 6.67 33.61 -12.18
CA GLY A 217 7.67 34.57 -11.71
C GLY A 217 8.12 34.42 -10.26
N PHE A 218 7.64 33.43 -9.53
CA PHE A 218 8.00 33.22 -8.13
C PHE A 218 9.50 32.90 -7.98
N ASP A 219 10.17 33.61 -7.08
CA ASP A 219 11.58 33.39 -6.74
C ASP A 219 11.72 33.12 -5.25
N PHE A 220 12.35 31.98 -4.90
CA PHE A 220 12.50 31.55 -3.51
C PHE A 220 13.43 32.48 -2.71
N GLY A 221 14.48 33.02 -3.34
CA GLY A 221 15.37 33.97 -2.69
C GLY A 221 14.68 35.26 -2.32
N LEU A 222 13.83 35.79 -3.20
CA LEU A 222 13.04 36.98 -2.92
C LEU A 222 11.93 36.76 -1.91
N ALA A 223 11.29 35.58 -1.93
CA ALA A 223 10.14 35.28 -1.07
C ALA A 223 10.52 34.85 0.35
N PHE A 224 11.62 34.09 0.52
CA PHE A 224 12.00 33.46 1.80
C PHE A 224 13.37 33.88 2.32
N GLY A 225 14.16 34.67 1.57
CA GLY A 225 15.48 35.13 1.93
C GLY A 225 16.60 34.50 1.11
N GLU A 226 17.79 35.12 1.18
CA GLU A 226 18.95 34.81 0.32
C GLU A 226 19.40 33.34 0.43
N GLU A 227 19.22 32.71 1.58
CA GLU A 227 19.55 31.29 1.82
C GLU A 227 18.77 30.33 0.92
N PHE A 228 17.64 30.78 0.34
CA PHE A 228 16.82 30.01 -0.59
C PHE A 228 17.05 30.39 -2.06
N SER A 229 18.02 31.26 -2.35
CA SER A 229 18.39 31.61 -3.71
C SER A 229 18.79 30.37 -4.53
N GLY A 230 18.31 30.28 -5.77
CA GLY A 230 18.57 29.14 -6.67
C GLY A 230 17.81 27.86 -6.32
N LYS A 231 16.95 27.87 -5.31
CA LYS A 231 16.05 26.75 -4.97
C LYS A 231 14.85 26.77 -5.92
N ILE A 232 15.05 26.21 -7.11
CA ILE A 232 14.03 26.11 -8.16
C ILE A 232 14.10 24.71 -8.77
N GLU A 233 13.00 24.19 -9.30
CA GLU A 233 13.03 22.97 -10.10
C GLU A 233 13.33 23.27 -11.56
N VAL A 234 13.73 22.26 -12.32
CA VAL A 234 14.00 22.39 -13.75
C VAL A 234 13.13 21.40 -14.50
N HIS A 235 12.30 21.92 -15.37
CA HIS A 235 11.35 21.18 -16.18
C HIS A 235 11.93 20.95 -17.60
N HIS A 236 11.73 19.73 -18.13
CA HIS A 236 12.03 19.42 -19.52
C HIS A 236 10.85 19.81 -20.40
N LYS A 237 11.06 20.71 -21.35
CA LYS A 237 9.99 21.14 -22.29
C LYS A 237 9.45 19.96 -23.08
N ASN A 238 10.31 19.00 -23.44
CA ASN A 238 9.94 17.72 -24.04
C ASN A 238 10.11 16.61 -22.98
N PRO A 239 9.06 15.88 -22.61
CA PRO A 239 9.13 14.85 -21.58
C PRO A 239 10.17 13.78 -21.92
N ILE A 240 11.08 13.47 -20.99
CA ILE A 240 12.11 12.42 -21.16
C ILE A 240 11.44 11.05 -21.42
N SER A 241 10.25 10.82 -20.86
CA SER A 241 9.47 9.59 -21.06
C SER A 241 9.04 9.34 -22.50
N GLU A 242 9.00 10.37 -23.35
CA GLU A 242 8.63 10.26 -24.75
C GLU A 242 9.85 9.97 -25.65
N ILE A 243 11.08 10.22 -25.16
CA ILE A 243 12.30 10.08 -25.95
C ILE A 243 12.82 8.62 -25.91
N GLY A 244 12.60 7.88 -24.82
CA GLY A 244 12.87 6.43 -24.72
C GLY A 244 14.33 6.00 -24.72
N GLU A 245 15.28 6.89 -25.08
CA GLU A 245 16.72 6.61 -25.21
C GLU A 245 17.55 7.74 -24.56
N SER A 246 18.83 7.49 -24.30
CA SER A 246 19.74 8.55 -23.87
C SER A 246 19.98 9.56 -25.01
N TYR A 247 19.78 10.85 -24.76
CA TYR A 247 19.95 11.91 -25.73
C TYR A 247 20.80 13.06 -25.17
N VAL A 248 21.35 13.86 -26.07
CA VAL A 248 22.12 15.07 -25.72
C VAL A 248 21.14 16.21 -25.48
N ILE A 249 21.06 16.66 -24.22
CA ILE A 249 20.18 17.78 -23.83
C ILE A 249 20.88 19.12 -24.05
N ASP A 250 20.16 20.10 -24.58
CA ASP A 250 20.57 21.53 -24.56
C ASP A 250 19.97 22.19 -23.30
N PRO A 251 20.79 22.49 -22.27
CA PRO A 251 20.28 23.04 -21.02
C PRO A 251 19.60 24.40 -21.13
N VAL A 252 19.86 25.14 -22.21
CA VAL A 252 19.30 26.47 -22.44
C VAL A 252 17.98 26.39 -23.20
N ASN A 253 17.90 25.53 -24.20
CA ASN A 253 16.72 25.46 -25.06
C ASN A 253 15.70 24.43 -24.61
N ASP A 254 16.15 23.28 -24.02
CA ASP A 254 15.28 22.16 -23.66
C ASP A 254 14.79 22.22 -22.22
N LEU A 255 15.42 23.02 -21.35
CA LEU A 255 15.11 23.13 -19.94
C LEU A 255 14.59 24.52 -19.57
N VAL A 256 13.76 24.55 -18.52
CA VAL A 256 13.21 25.81 -18.01
C VAL A 256 13.03 25.73 -16.47
N PRO A 257 13.38 26.82 -15.71
CA PRO A 257 13.16 26.84 -14.27
C PRO A 257 11.67 27.04 -13.95
N VAL A 258 11.14 26.23 -13.05
CA VAL A 258 9.74 26.31 -12.59
C VAL A 258 9.66 26.07 -11.09
N CYS A 259 8.74 26.73 -10.41
CA CYS A 259 8.48 26.40 -9.00
C CYS A 259 7.73 25.05 -8.88
N PRO A 260 7.79 24.35 -7.73
CA PRO A 260 7.13 23.06 -7.53
C PRO A 260 5.64 23.07 -7.89
N ASN A 261 4.92 24.15 -7.55
CA ASN A 261 3.49 24.28 -7.85
C ASN A 261 3.23 24.31 -9.36
N CYS A 262 3.99 25.13 -10.09
CA CYS A 262 3.85 25.20 -11.54
C CYS A 262 4.34 23.91 -12.21
N HIS A 263 5.37 23.25 -11.68
CA HIS A 263 5.86 21.98 -12.20
C HIS A 263 4.79 20.88 -12.09
N MET A 264 4.14 20.77 -10.94
CA MET A 264 3.01 19.87 -10.75
C MET A 264 1.88 20.18 -11.75
N MET A 265 1.53 21.46 -11.94
CA MET A 265 0.48 21.85 -12.89
C MET A 265 0.85 21.55 -14.35
N LEU A 266 2.10 21.74 -14.76
CA LEU A 266 2.57 21.36 -16.10
C LEU A 266 2.31 19.87 -16.38
N HIS A 267 2.54 19.01 -15.40
CA HIS A 267 2.34 17.56 -15.52
C HIS A 267 0.89 17.08 -15.27
N SER A 268 -0.06 17.98 -15.01
CA SER A 268 -1.46 17.61 -14.74
C SER A 268 -2.34 17.50 -15.99
N LYS A 269 -1.80 17.71 -17.20
CA LYS A 269 -2.55 17.60 -18.45
C LYS A 269 -2.93 16.16 -18.75
N PRO A 270 -4.21 15.81 -18.91
CA PRO A 270 -4.59 14.46 -19.30
C PRO A 270 -3.95 14.07 -20.65
N GLY A 271 -3.19 12.96 -20.63
CA GLY A 271 -2.54 12.43 -21.84
C GLY A 271 -1.31 13.19 -22.33
N GLY A 272 -0.71 14.09 -21.51
CA GLY A 272 0.48 14.83 -21.91
C GLY A 272 0.99 15.80 -20.86
N VAL A 273 1.66 16.86 -21.30
CA VAL A 273 2.22 17.94 -20.47
C VAL A 273 1.77 19.28 -21.03
N TYR A 274 1.39 20.22 -20.17
CA TYR A 274 1.14 21.61 -20.60
C TYR A 274 2.46 22.28 -20.97
N THR A 275 2.42 23.18 -21.97
CA THR A 275 3.53 24.08 -22.20
C THR A 275 3.55 25.19 -21.16
N VAL A 276 4.71 25.84 -21.00
CA VAL A 276 4.85 27.01 -20.12
C VAL A 276 3.89 28.11 -20.51
N GLU A 277 3.71 28.32 -21.80
CA GLU A 277 2.83 29.36 -22.40
C GLU A 277 1.35 29.05 -22.09
N GLU A 278 0.90 27.79 -22.31
CA GLU A 278 -0.45 27.36 -21.96
C GLU A 278 -0.76 27.62 -20.48
N LEU A 279 0.17 27.23 -19.57
CA LEU A 279 -0.03 27.41 -18.14
C LEU A 279 0.01 28.89 -17.71
N ARG A 280 0.83 29.73 -18.35
CA ARG A 280 0.81 31.20 -18.15
C ARG A 280 -0.53 31.81 -18.53
N GLU A 281 -1.09 31.38 -19.66
CA GLU A 281 -2.41 31.89 -20.11
C GLU A 281 -3.52 31.45 -19.14
N MET A 282 -3.48 30.19 -18.63
CA MET A 282 -4.42 29.73 -17.63
C MET A 282 -4.32 30.55 -16.35
N LEU A 283 -3.10 30.79 -15.86
CA LEU A 283 -2.85 31.62 -14.67
C LEU A 283 -3.37 33.05 -14.84
N ALA A 284 -3.12 33.67 -16.01
CA ALA A 284 -3.59 35.00 -16.31
C ALA A 284 -5.13 35.09 -16.40
N LYS A 285 -5.79 34.06 -16.92
CA LYS A 285 -7.25 33.97 -16.95
C LYS A 285 -7.83 33.81 -15.54
N ALA A 286 -7.24 32.92 -14.71
CA ALA A 286 -7.66 32.71 -13.33
C ALA A 286 -7.52 34.01 -12.50
N ALA A 287 -6.40 34.70 -12.58
CA ALA A 287 -6.19 35.95 -11.87
C ALA A 287 -7.27 37.03 -12.17
N LYS A 288 -7.78 37.07 -13.41
CA LYS A 288 -8.86 38.01 -13.80
C LYS A 288 -10.24 37.63 -13.25
N SER A 289 -10.42 36.38 -12.84
CA SER A 289 -11.71 35.91 -12.28
C SER A 289 -11.82 36.12 -10.75
N TYR A 290 -10.74 36.53 -10.09
CA TYR A 290 -10.72 36.85 -8.65
C TYR A 290 -10.84 38.36 -8.35
N ILE A 291 -10.98 39.22 -9.35
CA ILE A 291 -11.24 40.66 -9.23
C ILE A 291 -12.68 40.93 -9.67
#